data_61be97ed718f314688a2462ddd331d0b
#
_entry.id   61be97ed718f314688a2462ddd331d0b
#
_cell.length_a   1.000
_cell.length_b   1.000
_cell.length_c   1.000
_cell.angle_alpha   90.00
_cell.angle_beta   90.00
_cell.angle_gamma   90.00
#
_symmetry.space_group_name_H-M   'P 1'
#
loop_
_entity.id
_entity.type
_entity.pdbx_description
1 polymer ?
#
loop_
_entity_poly.entity_id
_entity_poly.type
_entity_poly.pdbx_seq_one_letter_code
_entity_poly.pdbx_strand_id
1 'polypeptide(L)'
;MRMSLLALILFAGVASAKPWWMRGGVESNENDFLPPDAAFRVAAHVDGGLIRVRWVIADGYYLYRQRIAVKAESPDLVLSAPVLPAGIVKIDPYFGRQEIYRQQVEATAGFSRIDGGAHPLQVKVIYQGCADAGLCYPPISKVIYPHGAQSAGIPAVSRPWEGVAILAGLLAFLLAGLLLRKGRTLDLPAA
;
A
#
# COMPACT_ATOMS: atom_id res chain seq x y z
N MET A 1 -46.36 67.63 -33.40
CA MET A 1 -45.57 66.81 -34.33
C MET A 1 -44.28 66.43 -33.65
N ARG A 2 -44.16 65.20 -33.15
CA ARG A 2 -42.99 64.70 -32.42
C ARG A 2 -42.38 63.56 -33.26
N MET A 3 -41.21 63.83 -33.84
CA MET A 3 -40.42 62.83 -34.59
C MET A 3 -39.48 62.10 -33.59
N SER A 4 -39.79 60.82 -33.35
CA SER A 4 -38.92 59.94 -32.58
C SER A 4 -37.88 59.31 -33.51
N LEU A 5 -36.63 59.63 -33.35
CA LEU A 5 -35.49 58.99 -34.01
C LEU A 5 -35.15 57.68 -33.24
N LEU A 6 -35.41 56.53 -33.86
CA LEU A 6 -34.94 55.21 -33.41
C LEU A 6 -33.48 55.05 -33.85
N ALA A 7 -32.54 55.08 -32.91
CA ALA A 7 -31.15 54.74 -33.17
C ALA A 7 -30.98 53.21 -33.11
N LEU A 8 -30.76 52.58 -34.26
CA LEU A 8 -30.45 51.15 -34.39
C LEU A 8 -28.96 50.92 -34.13
N ILE A 9 -28.58 50.44 -32.94
CA ILE A 9 -27.21 50.06 -32.64
C ILE A 9 -26.96 48.64 -33.18
N LEU A 10 -26.24 48.53 -34.28
CA LEU A 10 -25.68 47.28 -34.83
C LEU A 10 -24.46 46.87 -33.99
N PHE A 11 -24.62 45.90 -33.09
CA PHE A 11 -23.51 45.20 -32.43
C PHE A 11 -22.86 44.25 -33.45
N ALA A 12 -21.76 44.70 -34.07
CA ALA A 12 -20.90 43.81 -34.85
C ALA A 12 -20.12 42.94 -33.92
N GLY A 13 -20.55 41.64 -33.75
CA GLY A 13 -19.82 40.63 -33.03
C GLY A 13 -18.49 40.33 -33.72
N VAL A 14 -17.36 40.70 -33.12
CA VAL A 14 -16.01 40.35 -33.56
C VAL A 14 -15.82 38.87 -33.27
N ALA A 15 -16.03 37.98 -34.26
CA ALA A 15 -15.65 36.59 -34.15
C ALA A 15 -14.10 36.54 -34.14
N SER A 16 -13.50 36.38 -33.01
CA SER A 16 -12.06 36.11 -32.85
C SER A 16 -11.76 34.70 -33.31
N ALA A 17 -11.53 34.53 -34.63
CA ALA A 17 -11.01 33.28 -35.16
C ALA A 17 -9.56 33.09 -34.68
N LYS A 18 -9.32 32.07 -33.89
CA LYS A 18 -7.95 31.70 -33.45
C LYS A 18 -7.12 31.36 -34.71
N PRO A 19 -5.93 31.96 -34.87
CA PRO A 19 -5.09 31.75 -36.04
C PRO A 19 -4.66 30.27 -36.14
N TRP A 20 -4.50 29.78 -37.37
CA TRP A 20 -4.21 28.37 -37.69
C TRP A 20 -2.92 27.83 -37.03
N TRP A 21 -1.94 28.68 -36.72
CA TRP A 21 -0.74 28.32 -36.00
C TRP A 21 -0.94 28.08 -34.50
N MET A 22 -2.08 28.47 -33.92
CA MET A 22 -2.51 28.07 -32.56
C MET A 22 -3.26 26.74 -32.50
N ARG A 23 -3.53 26.10 -33.65
CA ARG A 23 -4.24 24.81 -33.73
C ARG A 23 -3.33 23.58 -33.71
N GLY A 24 -2.02 23.74 -33.61
CA GLY A 24 -1.04 22.65 -33.70
C GLY A 24 -0.44 22.16 -32.38
N GLY A 25 -0.88 22.63 -31.25
CA GLY A 25 -0.54 22.02 -29.99
C GLY A 25 -1.45 20.81 -29.76
N VAL A 26 -0.93 19.60 -29.84
CA VAL A 26 -1.51 18.49 -29.11
C VAL A 26 -1.39 18.90 -27.66
N GLU A 27 -2.43 19.56 -27.12
CA GLU A 27 -2.59 19.66 -25.69
C GLU A 27 -2.78 18.21 -25.20
N SER A 28 -1.67 17.53 -24.92
CA SER A 28 -1.70 16.41 -24.01
C SER A 28 -2.12 17.01 -22.67
N ASN A 29 -3.42 16.92 -22.38
CA ASN A 29 -3.93 17.28 -21.06
C ASN A 29 -3.17 16.42 -20.06
N GLU A 30 -2.36 17.03 -19.19
CA GLU A 30 -1.73 16.31 -18.07
C GLU A 30 -2.78 15.59 -17.21
N ASN A 31 -4.07 15.97 -17.36
CA ASN A 31 -5.22 15.33 -16.73
C ASN A 31 -5.66 14.01 -17.39
N ASP A 32 -5.12 13.64 -18.56
CA ASP A 32 -5.51 12.39 -19.25
C ASP A 32 -4.70 11.19 -18.73
N PHE A 33 -3.65 11.41 -17.94
CA PHE A 33 -2.82 10.35 -17.37
C PHE A 33 -3.02 10.24 -15.87
N LEU A 34 -3.09 9.00 -15.37
CA LEU A 34 -3.16 8.76 -13.94
C LEU A 34 -1.88 9.24 -13.26
N PRO A 35 -1.96 9.82 -12.04
CA PRO A 35 -0.75 10.07 -11.26
C PRO A 35 -0.03 8.74 -10.98
N PRO A 36 1.31 8.75 -10.80
CA PRO A 36 2.11 7.53 -10.64
C PRO A 36 1.57 6.55 -9.60
N ASP A 37 1.01 7.05 -8.49
CA ASP A 37 0.49 6.25 -7.39
C ASP A 37 -0.85 5.59 -7.71
N ALA A 38 -1.60 6.10 -8.66
CA ALA A 38 -2.81 5.50 -9.19
C ALA A 38 -2.51 4.52 -10.33
N ALA A 39 -1.53 4.86 -11.19
CA ALA A 39 -1.09 4.01 -12.28
C ALA A 39 -0.39 2.74 -11.78
N PHE A 40 0.40 2.85 -10.69
CA PHE A 40 1.25 1.77 -10.16
C PHE A 40 1.12 1.69 -8.62
N ARG A 41 0.09 1.02 -8.15
CA ARG A 41 -0.09 0.77 -6.71
C ARG A 41 0.85 -0.34 -6.27
N VAL A 42 1.63 -0.10 -5.23
CA VAL A 42 2.59 -1.08 -4.71
C VAL A 42 2.37 -1.32 -3.22
N ALA A 43 2.45 -2.58 -2.82
CA ALA A 43 2.40 -3.02 -1.43
C ALA A 43 3.40 -4.15 -1.22
N ALA A 44 3.84 -4.32 0.02
CA ALA A 44 4.71 -5.42 0.41
C ALA A 44 4.14 -6.15 1.64
N HIS A 45 4.37 -7.45 1.71
CA HIS A 45 4.02 -8.27 2.87
C HIS A 45 5.10 -9.32 3.12
N VAL A 46 5.12 -9.84 4.34
CA VAL A 46 6.00 -10.94 4.73
C VAL A 46 5.17 -12.23 4.78
N ASP A 47 5.70 -13.27 4.16
CA ASP A 47 5.11 -14.60 4.15
C ASP A 47 6.24 -15.65 4.18
N GLY A 48 6.27 -16.49 5.23
CA GLY A 48 7.17 -17.63 5.33
C GLY A 48 8.67 -17.31 5.19
N GLY A 49 9.16 -16.17 5.69
CA GLY A 49 10.55 -15.74 5.55
C GLY A 49 10.87 -15.09 4.20
N LEU A 50 9.86 -14.79 3.41
CA LEU A 50 9.94 -14.08 2.14
C LEU A 50 9.29 -12.72 2.26
N ILE A 51 9.89 -11.71 1.64
CA ILE A 51 9.24 -10.44 1.36
C ILE A 51 8.66 -10.54 -0.05
N ARG A 52 7.34 -10.34 -0.15
CA ARG A 52 6.60 -10.28 -1.40
C ARG A 52 6.20 -8.85 -1.67
N VAL A 53 6.64 -8.30 -2.79
CA VAL A 53 6.29 -6.96 -3.24
C VAL A 53 5.39 -7.08 -4.46
N ARG A 54 4.15 -6.61 -4.33
CA ARG A 54 3.15 -6.69 -5.39
C ARG A 54 2.85 -5.32 -5.93
N TRP A 55 2.87 -5.20 -7.26
CA TRP A 55 2.36 -4.05 -8.01
C TRP A 55 1.02 -4.41 -8.64
N VAL A 56 0.06 -3.50 -8.51
CA VAL A 56 -1.18 -3.50 -9.28
C VAL A 56 -1.08 -2.34 -10.26
N ILE A 57 -1.14 -2.66 -11.53
CA ILE A 57 -0.89 -1.77 -12.67
C ILE A 57 -2.24 -1.44 -13.29
N ALA A 58 -2.55 -0.16 -13.46
CA ALA A 58 -3.79 0.28 -14.07
C ALA A 58 -3.88 -0.16 -15.55
N ASP A 59 -5.10 -0.30 -16.06
CA ASP A 59 -5.33 -0.62 -17.48
C ASP A 59 -4.74 0.48 -18.37
N GLY A 60 -4.10 0.07 -19.46
CA GLY A 60 -3.39 0.98 -20.36
C GLY A 60 -1.99 1.38 -19.87
N TYR A 61 -1.51 0.78 -18.77
CA TYR A 61 -0.16 1.02 -18.24
C TYR A 61 0.66 -0.28 -18.19
N TYR A 62 1.98 -0.13 -18.06
CA TYR A 62 2.91 -1.25 -17.92
C TYR A 62 4.16 -0.85 -17.15
N LEU A 63 4.79 -1.84 -16.50
CA LEU A 63 6.09 -1.71 -15.84
C LEU A 63 7.15 -2.46 -16.63
N TYR A 64 8.36 -1.91 -16.71
CA TYR A 64 9.51 -2.60 -17.27
C TYR A 64 10.12 -3.56 -16.24
N ARG A 65 10.24 -4.85 -16.61
CA ARG A 65 10.84 -5.88 -15.75
C ARG A 65 12.24 -5.50 -15.29
N GLN A 66 13.08 -5.02 -16.20
CA GLN A 66 14.48 -4.67 -15.94
C GLN A 66 14.65 -3.41 -15.09
N ARG A 67 13.59 -2.65 -14.89
CA ARG A 67 13.57 -1.42 -14.09
C ARG A 67 12.98 -1.64 -12.69
N ILE A 68 12.60 -2.87 -12.34
CA ILE A 68 12.14 -3.22 -11.00
C ILE A 68 13.34 -3.64 -10.15
N ALA A 69 13.49 -2.99 -8.99
CA ALA A 69 14.45 -3.38 -7.98
C ALA A 69 13.80 -3.31 -6.59
N VAL A 70 14.19 -4.25 -5.73
CA VAL A 70 13.83 -4.29 -4.30
C VAL A 70 15.13 -4.32 -3.52
N LYS A 71 15.32 -3.37 -2.61
CA LYS A 71 16.53 -3.21 -1.81
C LYS A 71 16.18 -3.15 -0.32
N ALA A 72 17.10 -3.59 0.52
CA ALA A 72 17.00 -3.37 1.96
C ALA A 72 17.13 -1.87 2.25
N GLU A 73 16.26 -1.34 3.11
CA GLU A 73 16.34 0.04 3.61
C GLU A 73 16.68 0.04 5.11
N SER A 74 16.18 -0.94 5.88
CA SER A 74 16.61 -1.11 7.28
C SER A 74 18.06 -1.57 7.32
N PRO A 75 18.90 -1.01 8.22
CA PRO A 75 20.34 -1.33 8.27
C PRO A 75 20.63 -2.77 8.70
N ASP A 76 19.70 -3.40 9.42
CA ASP A 76 19.78 -4.79 9.90
C ASP A 76 19.11 -5.79 8.95
N LEU A 77 18.63 -5.35 7.80
CA LEU A 77 17.95 -6.19 6.80
C LEU A 77 18.91 -6.63 5.69
N VAL A 78 18.98 -7.92 5.46
CA VAL A 78 19.67 -8.51 4.30
C VAL A 78 18.62 -9.15 3.39
N LEU A 79 18.64 -8.80 2.12
CA LEU A 79 17.76 -9.36 1.09
C LEU A 79 18.55 -10.20 0.10
N SER A 80 17.97 -11.33 -0.31
CA SER A 80 18.41 -12.02 -1.53
C SER A 80 18.03 -11.20 -2.77
N ALA A 81 18.63 -11.53 -3.91
CA ALA A 81 18.18 -10.96 -5.18
C ALA A 81 16.69 -11.25 -5.39
N PRO A 82 15.89 -10.23 -5.80
CA PRO A 82 14.46 -10.44 -6.02
C PRO A 82 14.23 -11.32 -7.24
N VAL A 83 13.32 -12.28 -7.09
CA VAL A 83 12.84 -13.14 -8.18
C VAL A 83 11.58 -12.52 -8.75
N LEU A 84 11.58 -12.31 -10.06
CA LEU A 84 10.46 -11.80 -10.85
C LEU A 84 10.02 -12.85 -11.87
N PRO A 85 8.72 -13.01 -12.12
CA PRO A 85 8.23 -13.91 -13.17
C PRO A 85 8.71 -13.45 -14.56
N ALA A 86 8.54 -14.29 -15.57
CA ALA A 86 8.74 -13.88 -16.96
C ALA A 86 7.73 -12.80 -17.33
N GLY A 87 8.18 -11.78 -18.06
CA GLY A 87 7.33 -10.72 -18.57
C GLY A 87 6.85 -10.99 -19.99
N ILE A 88 5.99 -10.11 -20.48
CA ILE A 88 5.54 -10.09 -21.88
C ILE A 88 6.55 -9.27 -22.68
N VAL A 89 6.98 -9.79 -23.82
CA VAL A 89 7.90 -9.05 -24.71
C VAL A 89 7.12 -7.94 -25.44
N LYS A 90 7.65 -6.72 -25.32
CA LYS A 90 7.19 -5.52 -26.04
C LYS A 90 8.35 -4.90 -26.80
N ILE A 91 8.12 -4.47 -28.02
CA ILE A 91 9.03 -3.60 -28.73
C ILE A 91 8.68 -2.16 -28.35
N ASP A 92 9.55 -1.57 -27.56
CA ASP A 92 9.36 -0.21 -27.06
C ASP A 92 10.06 0.79 -27.98
N PRO A 93 9.44 1.93 -28.32
CA PRO A 93 10.02 2.92 -29.23
C PRO A 93 11.27 3.60 -28.67
N TYR A 94 11.43 3.62 -27.33
CA TYR A 94 12.57 4.29 -26.64
C TYR A 94 13.66 3.32 -26.22
N PHE A 95 13.28 2.09 -25.79
CA PHE A 95 14.19 1.13 -25.18
C PHE A 95 14.35 -0.17 -25.98
N GLY A 96 13.73 -0.27 -27.17
CA GLY A 96 13.78 -1.47 -27.99
C GLY A 96 13.06 -2.66 -27.39
N ARG A 97 13.62 -3.86 -27.52
CA ARG A 97 13.02 -5.09 -27.00
C ARG A 97 13.10 -5.13 -25.46
N GLN A 98 11.95 -5.06 -24.81
CA GLN A 98 11.80 -5.07 -23.36
C GLN A 98 10.84 -6.18 -22.89
N GLU A 99 11.02 -6.67 -21.66
CA GLU A 99 10.00 -7.41 -20.95
C GLU A 99 9.20 -6.44 -20.08
N ILE A 100 7.88 -6.55 -20.17
CA ILE A 100 6.95 -5.70 -19.41
C ILE A 100 5.97 -6.53 -18.60
N TYR A 101 5.37 -5.89 -17.60
CA TYR A 101 4.25 -6.42 -16.83
C TYR A 101 3.04 -5.53 -16.99
N ARG A 102 1.87 -6.18 -17.06
CA ARG A 102 0.55 -5.53 -17.07
C ARG A 102 -0.30 -6.08 -15.95
N GLN A 103 -1.33 -5.36 -15.57
CA GLN A 103 -2.31 -5.71 -14.52
C GLN A 103 -1.66 -5.92 -13.15
N GLN A 104 -0.82 -6.93 -12.99
CA GLN A 104 -0.12 -7.19 -11.74
C GLN A 104 1.20 -7.92 -11.95
N VAL A 105 2.12 -7.69 -11.02
CA VAL A 105 3.36 -8.45 -10.88
C VAL A 105 3.75 -8.55 -9.41
N GLU A 106 4.37 -9.66 -9.03
CA GLU A 106 4.92 -9.85 -7.70
C GLU A 106 6.42 -10.20 -7.79
N ALA A 107 7.23 -9.47 -7.04
CA ALA A 107 8.63 -9.79 -6.80
C ALA A 107 8.75 -10.47 -5.43
N THR A 108 9.54 -11.53 -5.36
CA THR A 108 9.77 -12.27 -4.11
C THR A 108 11.25 -12.25 -3.76
N ALA A 109 11.60 -11.92 -2.53
CA ALA A 109 12.97 -11.94 -2.01
C ALA A 109 13.01 -12.62 -0.65
N GLY A 110 13.96 -13.54 -0.47
CA GLY A 110 14.30 -14.05 0.86
C GLY A 110 14.93 -12.95 1.70
N PHE A 111 14.72 -12.97 3.01
CA PHE A 111 15.34 -12.00 3.89
C PHE A 111 15.85 -12.64 5.18
N SER A 112 16.86 -12.02 5.77
CA SER A 112 17.33 -12.30 7.11
C SER A 112 17.60 -10.99 7.83
N ARG A 113 17.64 -11.07 9.17
CA ARG A 113 17.95 -9.91 10.01
C ARG A 113 19.23 -10.15 10.78
N ILE A 114 20.05 -9.13 10.83
CA ILE A 114 21.26 -9.09 11.65
C ILE A 114 20.85 -8.67 13.07
N ASP A 115 21.49 -9.20 14.09
CA ASP A 115 21.36 -8.79 15.50
C ASP A 115 19.92 -8.79 16.04
N GLY A 116 19.10 -9.77 15.61
CA GLY A 116 17.73 -9.94 16.10
C GLY A 116 16.70 -8.94 15.61
N GLY A 117 17.08 -7.99 14.77
CA GLY A 117 16.15 -7.11 14.06
C GLY A 117 15.50 -6.04 14.92
N ALA A 118 16.30 -5.11 15.45
CA ALA A 118 15.82 -4.03 16.31
C ALA A 118 15.03 -2.93 15.56
N HIS A 119 15.25 -2.79 14.26
CA HIS A 119 14.62 -1.74 13.47
C HIS A 119 13.32 -2.22 12.78
N PRO A 120 12.38 -1.31 12.48
CA PRO A 120 11.23 -1.65 11.62
C PRO A 120 11.69 -2.21 10.28
N LEU A 121 10.99 -3.24 9.78
CA LEU A 121 11.30 -3.82 8.48
C LEU A 121 10.92 -2.82 7.38
N GLN A 122 11.92 -2.38 6.61
CA GLN A 122 11.74 -1.42 5.53
C GLN A 122 12.44 -1.93 4.27
N VAL A 123 11.74 -1.84 3.15
CA VAL A 123 12.28 -2.11 1.82
C VAL A 123 12.13 -0.90 0.93
N LYS A 124 13.14 -0.61 0.15
CA LYS A 124 13.10 0.38 -0.91
C LYS A 124 12.80 -0.31 -2.22
N VAL A 125 11.68 0.08 -2.84
CA VAL A 125 11.31 -0.39 -4.16
C VAL A 125 11.58 0.70 -5.19
N ILE A 126 12.15 0.31 -6.33
CA ILE A 126 12.41 1.18 -7.46
C ILE A 126 11.75 0.54 -8.67
N TYR A 127 11.02 1.31 -9.44
CA TYR A 127 10.37 0.83 -10.66
C TYR A 127 10.13 1.95 -11.66
N GLN A 128 9.94 1.59 -12.92
CA GLN A 128 9.62 2.52 -13.98
C GLN A 128 8.58 1.90 -14.91
N GLY A 129 7.65 2.71 -15.36
CA GLY A 129 6.60 2.29 -16.28
C GLY A 129 6.11 3.44 -17.15
N CYS A 130 5.28 3.09 -18.11
CA CYS A 130 4.70 4.03 -19.08
C CYS A 130 3.20 3.74 -19.25
N ALA A 131 2.49 4.74 -19.78
CA ALA A 131 1.17 4.57 -20.38
C ALA A 131 1.31 4.13 -21.85
N ASP A 132 0.42 3.29 -22.34
CA ASP A 132 0.35 2.91 -23.76
C ASP A 132 0.12 4.12 -24.67
N ALA A 133 -0.52 5.16 -24.13
CA ALA A 133 -0.75 6.43 -24.83
C ALA A 133 0.53 7.28 -24.98
N GLY A 134 1.70 6.77 -24.56
CA GLY A 134 3.01 7.36 -24.88
C GLY A 134 3.68 8.14 -23.76
N LEU A 135 3.05 8.31 -22.57
CA LEU A 135 3.71 8.95 -21.42
C LEU A 135 4.57 7.94 -20.67
N CYS A 136 5.86 8.24 -20.50
CA CYS A 136 6.74 7.46 -19.63
C CYS A 136 7.04 8.24 -18.34
N TYR A 137 6.83 7.58 -17.21
CA TYR A 137 7.16 8.16 -15.90
C TYR A 137 8.66 8.05 -15.63
N PRO A 138 9.26 9.02 -14.92
CA PRO A 138 10.62 8.86 -14.43
C PRO A 138 10.68 7.67 -13.44
N PRO A 139 11.88 7.13 -13.15
CA PRO A 139 12.03 6.09 -12.13
C PRO A 139 11.44 6.53 -10.80
N ILE A 140 10.52 5.71 -10.28
CA ILE A 140 9.82 5.94 -9.01
C ILE A 140 10.55 5.16 -7.93
N SER A 141 10.80 5.78 -6.79
CA SER A 141 11.41 5.15 -5.61
C SER A 141 10.52 5.36 -4.39
N LYS A 142 10.19 4.27 -3.69
CA LYS A 142 9.37 4.30 -2.47
C LYS A 142 9.96 3.42 -1.39
N VAL A 143 9.87 3.88 -0.15
CA VAL A 143 10.13 3.05 1.04
C VAL A 143 8.80 2.48 1.50
N ILE A 144 8.74 1.17 1.69
CA ILE A 144 7.54 0.43 2.08
C ILE A 144 7.84 -0.36 3.36
N TYR A 145 6.86 -0.39 4.23
CA TYR A 145 6.84 -1.22 5.44
C TYR A 145 6.03 -2.50 5.13
N PRO A 146 6.66 -3.67 4.96
CA PRO A 146 5.94 -4.89 4.66
C PRO A 146 4.98 -5.26 5.79
N HIS A 147 3.70 -5.47 5.46
CA HIS A 147 2.69 -5.93 6.41
C HIS A 147 2.92 -7.42 6.76
N GLY A 148 2.51 -7.84 7.95
CA GLY A 148 2.71 -9.23 8.41
C GLY A 148 4.13 -9.50 8.94
N ALA A 149 5.03 -8.51 8.89
CA ALA A 149 6.25 -8.53 9.68
C ALA A 149 5.94 -8.25 11.16
N GLN A 150 4.96 -8.95 11.71
CA GLN A 150 4.99 -9.14 13.15
C GLN A 150 6.32 -9.82 13.40
N SER A 151 7.18 -9.15 14.17
CA SER A 151 8.30 -9.81 14.81
C SER A 151 7.80 -11.22 15.13
N ALA A 152 8.50 -12.27 14.70
CA ALA A 152 8.42 -13.54 15.38
C ALA A 152 8.95 -13.28 16.81
N GLY A 153 8.28 -12.40 17.54
CA GLY A 153 8.24 -12.39 18.97
C GLY A 153 7.79 -13.78 19.25
N ILE A 154 8.68 -14.59 19.81
CA ILE A 154 8.40 -15.81 20.52
C ILE A 154 6.99 -15.63 21.04
N PRO A 155 6.00 -16.46 20.63
CA PRO A 155 4.66 -16.36 21.18
C PRO A 155 4.88 -16.28 22.69
N ALA A 156 4.40 -15.19 23.31
CA ALA A 156 4.51 -15.05 24.74
C ALA A 156 3.92 -16.36 25.26
N VAL A 157 4.79 -17.23 25.76
CA VAL A 157 4.38 -18.49 26.37
C VAL A 157 3.43 -18.03 27.45
N SER A 158 2.13 -18.11 27.15
CA SER A 158 1.09 -17.84 28.12
C SER A 158 1.45 -18.75 29.28
N ARG A 159 1.97 -18.14 30.34
CA ARG A 159 2.45 -18.89 31.51
C ARG A 159 1.25 -19.69 31.99
N PRO A 160 1.30 -21.03 31.91
CA PRO A 160 0.11 -21.87 32.16
C PRO A 160 -0.44 -21.68 33.60
N TRP A 161 0.28 -20.99 34.46
CA TRP A 161 -0.09 -20.71 35.85
C TRP A 161 -0.99 -19.48 36.03
N GLU A 162 -1.11 -18.55 35.05
CA GLU A 162 -2.03 -17.40 35.18
C GLU A 162 -3.50 -17.82 35.19
N GLY A 163 -3.86 -18.83 34.40
CA GLY A 163 -5.20 -19.43 34.45
C GLY A 163 -5.47 -20.19 35.74
N VAL A 164 -4.45 -20.85 36.30
CA VAL A 164 -4.56 -21.61 37.55
C VAL A 164 -4.74 -20.67 38.76
N ALA A 165 -4.07 -19.50 38.77
CA ALA A 165 -4.20 -18.54 39.83
C ALA A 165 -5.63 -17.94 39.91
N ILE A 166 -6.27 -17.67 38.76
CA ILE A 166 -7.65 -17.16 38.73
C ILE A 166 -8.64 -18.20 39.21
N LEU A 167 -8.47 -19.47 38.79
CA LEU A 167 -9.33 -20.58 39.23
C LEU A 167 -9.18 -20.86 40.73
N ALA A 168 -7.94 -20.85 41.26
CA ALA A 168 -7.67 -21.00 42.67
C ALA A 168 -8.28 -19.87 43.51
N GLY A 169 -8.20 -18.63 43.03
CA GLY A 169 -8.81 -17.47 43.70
C GLY A 169 -10.34 -17.58 43.76
N LEU A 170 -11.00 -18.00 42.68
CA LEU A 170 -12.45 -18.20 42.62
C LEU A 170 -12.89 -19.34 43.55
N LEU A 171 -12.13 -20.43 43.58
CA LEU A 171 -12.42 -21.57 44.49
C LEU A 171 -12.30 -21.18 45.96
N ALA A 172 -11.26 -20.41 46.32
CA ALA A 172 -11.05 -19.89 47.69
C ALA A 172 -12.19 -18.94 48.09
N PHE A 173 -12.67 -18.10 47.16
CA PHE A 173 -13.79 -17.19 47.43
C PHE A 173 -15.10 -17.90 47.65
N LEU A 174 -15.37 -18.98 46.86
CA LEU A 174 -16.57 -19.83 47.03
C LEU A 174 -16.52 -20.62 48.34
N LEU A 175 -15.37 -21.17 48.75
CA LEU A 175 -15.20 -21.88 50.03
C LEU A 175 -15.39 -20.95 51.21
N ALA A 176 -14.84 -19.74 51.19
CA ALA A 176 -14.99 -18.74 52.23
C ALA A 176 -16.49 -18.35 52.40
N GLY A 177 -17.20 -18.14 51.25
CA GLY A 177 -18.65 -17.85 51.24
C GLY A 177 -19.48 -18.99 51.85
N LEU A 178 -19.11 -20.25 51.60
CA LEU A 178 -19.80 -21.43 52.14
C LEU A 178 -19.59 -21.57 53.66
N LEU A 179 -18.38 -21.29 54.13
CA LEU A 179 -18.04 -21.34 55.59
C LEU A 179 -18.75 -20.24 56.38
N LEU A 180 -18.83 -19.02 55.82
CA LEU A 180 -19.58 -17.91 56.42
C LEU A 180 -21.10 -18.18 56.48
N ARG A 181 -21.66 -18.93 55.50
CA ARG A 181 -23.06 -19.32 55.51
C ARG A 181 -23.36 -20.41 56.54
N LYS A 182 -22.40 -21.30 56.79
CA LYS A 182 -22.58 -22.37 57.79
C LYS A 182 -22.45 -21.84 59.24
N GLY A 183 -21.71 -20.75 59.48
CA GLY A 183 -21.58 -20.12 60.77
C GLY A 183 -22.83 -19.34 61.25
N ARG A 184 -23.77 -19.03 60.33
CA ARG A 184 -24.99 -18.26 60.67
C ARG A 184 -26.20 -19.09 61.12
N THR A 185 -26.07 -20.39 61.19
CA THR A 185 -27.21 -21.29 61.58
C THR A 185 -27.12 -21.80 63.04
N LEU A 186 -26.27 -21.26 63.89
CA LEU A 186 -26.06 -21.79 65.23
C LEU A 186 -26.41 -20.82 66.37
N ASP A 187 -27.18 -19.77 66.15
CA ASP A 187 -27.70 -18.93 67.24
C ASP A 187 -29.23 -18.85 67.22
N LEU A 188 -29.89 -19.85 67.80
CA LEU A 188 -31.25 -19.76 68.33
C LEU A 188 -31.18 -19.99 69.82
N PRO A 189 -31.37 -18.98 70.68
CA PRO A 189 -31.56 -19.20 72.10
C PRO A 189 -33.01 -19.80 72.32
N ALA A 190 -33.04 -20.90 73.02
CA ALA A 190 -34.27 -21.41 73.61
C ALA A 190 -34.58 -20.56 74.84
N ALA A 191 -35.83 -20.07 74.92
CA ALA A 191 -36.51 -19.66 76.13
C ALA A 191 -37.97 -20.18 76.09
#